data_544ada785ccedaa13cb3525bee5d6191
#
_entry.id   544ada785ccedaa13cb3525bee5d6191
#
_cell.length_a   1.000
_cell.length_b   1.000
_cell.length_c   1.000
_cell.angle_alpha   90.00
_cell.angle_beta   90.00
_cell.angle_gamma   90.00
#
_symmetry.space_group_name_H-M   'P 1'
#
loop_
_entity.id
_entity.type
_entity.pdbx_description
1 polymer ?
#
loop_
_entity_poly.entity_id
_entity_poly.type
_entity_poly.pdbx_seq_one_letter_code
_entity_poly.pdbx_strand_id
1 'polypeptide(L)'
;VGRPKVEVARERIRAQNPNVEVSLHGDPLTAQNALSVFGSYDLVLDGSDNFPTRYLSNDACVLLGKPSVYGAILRFEGQASTFDARRGPCYRCLFPEPPPPGAAPSCAEAGVLGVLPGIIALVQATEAVKLLCGVGELLIGRLLHYDALAMRFGEFRFHKDPACPVCGEAPSIRELVDYAGFCGAPLPGAESSAPELSAAELQAMQQRGERFLLLDVREPREFEVARIAGAELLPLGQLEARRGELEPWRQGRVVVFCHKGGRSARACEWLRQEGFGDVLNLSGGIDAWSLTVDAGVPRYADAAAPRAEGS
;
A
#
# COMPACT_ATOMS: atom_id res chain seq x y z
N VAL A 1 6.44 -13.18 -14.59
CA VAL A 1 7.00 -13.06 -13.25
C VAL A 1 8.51 -12.90 -13.38
N GLY A 2 9.14 -12.07 -12.52
CA GLY A 2 10.60 -11.85 -12.52
C GLY A 2 11.12 -10.76 -13.45
N ARG A 3 10.27 -10.08 -14.21
CA ARG A 3 10.66 -8.92 -15.04
C ARG A 3 10.08 -7.61 -14.47
N PRO A 4 10.78 -6.47 -14.61
CA PRO A 4 10.27 -5.17 -14.21
C PRO A 4 8.93 -4.84 -14.89
N LYS A 5 7.93 -4.36 -14.10
CA LYS A 5 6.60 -4.04 -14.62
C LYS A 5 6.63 -3.01 -15.75
N VAL A 6 7.49 -2.01 -15.62
CA VAL A 6 7.65 -0.91 -16.59
C VAL A 6 8.14 -1.42 -17.95
N GLU A 7 9.06 -2.37 -17.98
CA GLU A 7 9.56 -2.97 -19.23
C GLU A 7 8.46 -3.76 -19.94
N VAL A 8 7.74 -4.61 -19.19
CA VAL A 8 6.64 -5.40 -19.74
C VAL A 8 5.52 -4.50 -20.25
N ALA A 9 5.22 -3.41 -19.54
CA ALA A 9 4.22 -2.42 -19.97
C ALA A 9 4.63 -1.77 -21.29
N ARG A 10 5.89 -1.30 -21.41
CA ARG A 10 6.42 -0.71 -22.67
C ARG A 10 6.29 -1.67 -23.85
N GLU A 11 6.72 -2.93 -23.67
CA GLU A 11 6.61 -3.95 -24.72
C GLU A 11 5.18 -4.15 -25.21
N ARG A 12 4.23 -4.25 -24.27
CA ARG A 12 2.81 -4.41 -24.60
C ARG A 12 2.23 -3.20 -25.31
N ILE A 13 2.53 -1.99 -24.86
CA ILE A 13 2.07 -0.76 -25.49
C ILE A 13 2.60 -0.66 -26.92
N ARG A 14 3.90 -0.90 -27.11
CA ARG A 14 4.53 -0.86 -28.45
C ARG A 14 4.01 -1.94 -29.39
N ALA A 15 3.65 -3.10 -28.87
CA ALA A 15 3.04 -4.16 -29.68
C ALA A 15 1.63 -3.79 -30.16
N GLN A 16 0.88 -3.00 -29.38
CA GLN A 16 -0.45 -2.52 -29.76
C GLN A 16 -0.40 -1.29 -30.66
N ASN A 17 0.48 -0.34 -30.35
CA ASN A 17 0.67 0.88 -31.13
C ASN A 17 2.15 1.29 -31.13
N PRO A 18 2.89 0.99 -32.23
CA PRO A 18 4.32 1.32 -32.33
C PRO A 18 4.60 2.82 -32.42
N ASN A 19 3.60 3.65 -32.72
CA ASN A 19 3.74 5.10 -32.84
C ASN A 19 3.69 5.83 -31.48
N VAL A 20 3.37 5.12 -30.37
CA VAL A 20 3.38 5.72 -29.03
C VAL A 20 4.79 5.70 -28.48
N GLU A 21 5.29 6.86 -28.09
CA GLU A 21 6.52 6.98 -27.34
C GLU A 21 6.29 6.61 -25.88
N VAL A 22 7.12 5.69 -25.36
CA VAL A 22 7.02 5.22 -23.98
C VAL A 22 8.35 5.46 -23.30
N SER A 23 8.35 6.41 -22.35
CA SER A 23 9.47 6.67 -21.44
C SER A 23 9.31 5.88 -20.16
N LEU A 24 10.37 5.20 -19.72
CA LEU A 24 10.34 4.40 -18.48
C LEU A 24 11.04 5.15 -17.35
N HIS A 25 10.40 5.15 -16.19
CA HIS A 25 11.00 5.58 -14.94
C HIS A 25 11.06 4.34 -14.02
N GLY A 26 12.26 3.77 -13.88
CA GLY A 26 12.48 2.53 -13.11
C GLY A 26 12.61 2.76 -11.62
N ASP A 27 12.94 3.98 -11.22
CA ASP A 27 13.12 4.35 -9.82
C ASP A 27 11.79 4.65 -9.13
N PRO A 28 11.67 4.40 -7.82
CA PRO A 28 10.52 4.82 -7.04
C PRO A 28 10.29 6.33 -7.14
N LEU A 29 9.02 6.73 -7.19
CA LEU A 29 8.63 8.13 -7.13
C LEU A 29 8.87 8.66 -5.70
N THR A 30 9.62 9.75 -5.60
CA THR A 30 10.01 10.38 -4.32
C THR A 30 9.81 11.90 -4.39
N ALA A 31 9.88 12.58 -3.24
CA ALA A 31 9.85 14.04 -3.21
C ALA A 31 10.97 14.69 -4.03
N GLN A 32 12.11 14.01 -4.19
CA GLN A 32 13.26 14.52 -4.95
C GLN A 32 13.07 14.44 -6.46
N ASN A 33 12.31 13.48 -6.99
CA ASN A 33 12.18 13.27 -8.43
C ASN A 33 10.80 13.61 -9.01
N ALA A 34 9.75 13.68 -8.18
CA ALA A 34 8.35 13.80 -8.64
C ALA A 34 8.10 15.04 -9.51
N LEU A 35 8.63 16.21 -9.11
CA LEU A 35 8.47 17.44 -9.90
C LEU A 35 9.15 17.34 -11.27
N SER A 36 10.34 16.76 -11.34
CA SER A 36 11.06 16.56 -12.59
C SER A 36 10.36 15.57 -13.51
N VAL A 37 9.91 14.43 -12.95
CA VAL A 37 9.19 13.40 -13.72
C VAL A 37 7.86 13.96 -14.24
N PHE A 38 7.02 14.51 -13.38
CA PHE A 38 5.69 15.00 -13.76
C PHE A 38 5.75 16.25 -14.64
N GLY A 39 6.83 17.06 -14.51
CA GLY A 39 7.03 18.26 -15.31
C GLY A 39 6.92 18.03 -16.82
N SER A 40 7.29 16.84 -17.29
CA SER A 40 7.33 16.46 -18.71
C SER A 40 5.98 15.99 -19.28
N TYR A 41 4.93 15.87 -18.46
CA TYR A 41 3.62 15.34 -18.88
C TYR A 41 2.50 16.36 -18.70
N ASP A 42 1.42 16.24 -19.46
CA ASP A 42 0.25 17.14 -19.42
C ASP A 42 -0.71 16.79 -18.27
N LEU A 43 -0.76 15.52 -17.90
CA LEU A 43 -1.58 15.01 -16.80
C LEU A 43 -0.92 13.78 -16.16
N VAL A 44 -1.37 13.42 -14.96
CA VAL A 44 -0.92 12.24 -14.23
C VAL A 44 -2.11 11.30 -13.99
N LEU A 45 -1.97 10.01 -14.31
CA LEU A 45 -2.90 8.97 -13.89
C LEU A 45 -2.32 8.28 -12.66
N ASP A 46 -3.01 8.39 -11.53
CA ASP A 46 -2.60 7.75 -10.28
C ASP A 46 -3.34 6.43 -10.09
N GLY A 47 -2.61 5.34 -10.23
CA GLY A 47 -3.04 3.97 -9.95
C GLY A 47 -2.26 3.36 -8.78
N SER A 48 -1.67 4.18 -7.90
CA SER A 48 -0.94 3.70 -6.73
C SER A 48 -1.87 3.08 -5.68
N ASP A 49 -1.33 2.16 -4.89
CA ASP A 49 -2.04 1.41 -3.85
C ASP A 49 -1.62 1.81 -2.43
N ASN A 50 -0.90 2.93 -2.29
CA ASN A 50 -0.41 3.42 -1.00
C ASN A 50 -0.62 4.92 -0.83
N PHE A 51 -0.86 5.35 0.40
CA PHE A 51 -1.13 6.74 0.74
C PHE A 51 0.05 7.68 0.48
N PRO A 52 1.31 7.35 0.85
CA PRO A 52 2.44 8.24 0.58
C PRO A 52 2.55 8.65 -0.88
N THR A 53 2.43 7.71 -1.81
CA THR A 53 2.49 8.01 -3.25
C THR A 53 1.30 8.87 -3.70
N ARG A 54 0.10 8.64 -3.17
CA ARG A 54 -1.09 9.43 -3.51
C ARG A 54 -0.96 10.89 -3.07
N TYR A 55 -0.52 11.15 -1.83
CA TYR A 55 -0.28 12.50 -1.34
C TYR A 55 0.86 13.19 -2.10
N LEU A 56 1.96 12.48 -2.34
CA LEU A 56 3.07 12.96 -3.15
C LEU A 56 2.62 13.34 -4.56
N SER A 57 1.88 12.47 -5.24
CA SER A 57 1.38 12.70 -6.60
C SER A 57 0.43 13.90 -6.66
N ASN A 58 -0.50 14.00 -5.70
CA ASN A 58 -1.40 15.15 -5.61
C ASN A 58 -0.64 16.45 -5.44
N ASP A 59 0.25 16.52 -4.44
CA ASP A 59 0.95 17.74 -4.11
C ASP A 59 1.88 18.17 -5.25
N ALA A 60 2.59 17.23 -5.87
CA ALA A 60 3.39 17.51 -7.08
C ALA A 60 2.54 18.06 -8.22
N CYS A 61 1.35 17.47 -8.47
CA CYS A 61 0.43 17.96 -9.49
C CYS A 61 -0.09 19.36 -9.17
N VAL A 62 -0.44 19.66 -7.91
CA VAL A 62 -0.88 21.00 -7.49
C VAL A 62 0.22 22.03 -7.69
N LEU A 63 1.45 21.73 -7.24
CA LEU A 63 2.61 22.63 -7.37
C LEU A 63 2.98 22.91 -8.84
N LEU A 64 2.82 21.92 -9.71
CA LEU A 64 3.05 22.06 -11.15
C LEU A 64 1.84 22.64 -11.92
N GLY A 65 0.69 22.82 -11.26
CA GLY A 65 -0.55 23.23 -11.91
C GLY A 65 -1.05 22.20 -12.93
N LYS A 66 -0.87 20.92 -12.68
CA LYS A 66 -1.28 19.83 -13.57
C LYS A 66 -2.47 19.05 -13.00
N PRO A 67 -3.39 18.56 -13.86
CA PRO A 67 -4.45 17.68 -13.42
C PRO A 67 -3.92 16.28 -13.10
N SER A 68 -4.56 15.61 -12.16
CA SER A 68 -4.37 14.19 -11.89
C SER A 68 -5.70 13.43 -11.94
N VAL A 69 -5.67 12.24 -12.50
CA VAL A 69 -6.81 11.34 -12.54
C VAL A 69 -6.57 10.21 -11.55
N TYR A 70 -7.32 10.24 -10.49
CA TYR A 70 -7.24 9.31 -9.36
C TYR A 70 -8.05 8.06 -9.59
N GLY A 71 -7.49 6.91 -9.23
CA GLY A 71 -8.17 5.63 -9.13
C GLY A 71 -7.75 4.86 -7.89
N ALA A 72 -8.70 4.26 -7.20
CA ALA A 72 -8.45 3.39 -6.06
C ALA A 72 -9.39 2.19 -6.07
N ILE A 73 -8.91 1.09 -5.55
CA ILE A 73 -9.67 -0.15 -5.42
C ILE A 73 -9.37 -0.80 -4.06
N LEU A 74 -10.39 -1.42 -3.47
CA LEU A 74 -10.25 -2.18 -2.24
C LEU A 74 -11.36 -3.22 -2.18
N ARG A 75 -11.02 -4.48 -1.93
CA ARG A 75 -11.98 -5.60 -1.85
C ARG A 75 -12.88 -5.67 -3.09
N PHE A 76 -14.12 -5.21 -2.98
CA PHE A 76 -15.16 -5.23 -4.03
C PHE A 76 -15.55 -3.81 -4.49
N GLU A 77 -14.83 -2.79 -4.04
CA GLU A 77 -15.17 -1.41 -4.31
C GLU A 77 -14.07 -0.71 -5.10
N GLY A 78 -14.49 0.23 -5.94
CA GLY A 78 -13.61 1.07 -6.71
C GLY A 78 -14.00 2.53 -6.63
N GLN A 79 -13.03 3.43 -6.76
CA GLN A 79 -13.24 4.88 -6.73
C GLN A 79 -12.43 5.54 -7.84
N ALA A 80 -12.98 6.60 -8.42
CA ALA A 80 -12.28 7.45 -9.37
C ALA A 80 -12.70 8.92 -9.22
N SER A 81 -11.76 9.83 -9.47
CA SER A 81 -12.01 11.27 -9.52
C SER A 81 -10.94 11.97 -10.36
N THR A 82 -11.21 13.20 -10.77
CA THR A 82 -10.25 14.08 -11.41
C THR A 82 -9.96 15.26 -10.50
N PHE A 83 -8.69 15.46 -10.17
CA PHE A 83 -8.22 16.58 -9.34
C PHE A 83 -7.49 17.60 -10.22
N ASP A 84 -7.98 18.83 -10.25
CA ASP A 84 -7.32 19.97 -10.89
C ASP A 84 -7.49 21.20 -9.98
N ALA A 85 -6.45 21.52 -9.22
CA ALA A 85 -6.49 22.60 -8.22
C ALA A 85 -6.77 23.99 -8.80
N ARG A 86 -6.61 24.19 -10.11
CA ARG A 86 -6.94 25.43 -10.83
C ARG A 86 -8.44 25.56 -11.11
N ARG A 87 -9.17 24.42 -11.19
CA ARG A 87 -10.57 24.36 -11.60
C ARG A 87 -11.49 23.87 -10.48
N GLY A 88 -10.94 23.27 -9.42
CA GLY A 88 -11.71 22.69 -8.33
C GLY A 88 -10.86 22.17 -7.18
N PRO A 89 -11.37 21.20 -6.42
CA PRO A 89 -10.67 20.60 -5.29
C PRO A 89 -9.49 19.71 -5.74
N CYS A 90 -8.50 19.56 -4.86
CA CYS A 90 -7.45 18.56 -4.96
C CYS A 90 -7.75 17.34 -4.07
N TYR A 91 -6.90 16.32 -4.09
CA TYR A 91 -7.03 15.12 -3.27
C TYR A 91 -7.11 15.43 -1.77
N ARG A 92 -6.32 16.40 -1.27
CA ARG A 92 -6.35 16.82 0.15
C ARG A 92 -7.63 17.54 0.56
N CYS A 93 -8.39 18.11 -0.38
CA CYS A 93 -9.71 18.65 -0.06
C CYS A 93 -10.72 17.56 0.31
N LEU A 94 -10.54 16.36 -0.25
CA LEU A 94 -11.37 15.18 0.04
C LEU A 94 -10.81 14.35 1.19
N PHE A 95 -9.48 14.18 1.24
CA PHE A 95 -8.75 13.41 2.23
C PHE A 95 -7.66 14.28 2.85
N PRO A 96 -7.99 15.14 3.85
CA PRO A 96 -7.02 16.08 4.44
C PRO A 96 -5.83 15.38 5.09
N GLU A 97 -6.08 14.26 5.73
CA GLU A 97 -5.10 13.45 6.45
C GLU A 97 -5.18 11.98 6.04
N PRO A 98 -4.06 11.25 6.03
CA PRO A 98 -4.07 9.82 5.83
C PRO A 98 -4.78 9.12 7.00
N PRO A 99 -5.41 7.97 6.77
CA PRO A 99 -5.93 7.18 7.87
C PRO A 99 -4.78 6.80 8.83
N PRO A 100 -5.07 6.69 10.14
CA PRO A 100 -4.08 6.23 11.10
C PRO A 100 -3.42 4.91 10.65
N PRO A 101 -2.14 4.69 10.96
CA PRO A 101 -1.46 3.44 10.62
C PRO A 101 -2.26 2.22 11.09
N GLY A 102 -2.54 1.30 10.17
CA GLY A 102 -3.33 0.10 10.46
C GLY A 102 -4.86 0.23 10.35
N ALA A 103 -5.41 1.44 10.24
CA ALA A 103 -6.86 1.63 10.10
C ALA A 103 -7.40 1.24 8.71
N ALA A 104 -6.56 1.32 7.68
CA ALA A 104 -6.91 0.90 6.33
C ALA A 104 -5.98 -0.25 5.89
N PRO A 105 -6.51 -1.46 5.67
CA PRO A 105 -5.69 -2.57 5.19
C PRO A 105 -5.19 -2.28 3.77
N SER A 106 -3.98 -2.75 3.47
CA SER A 106 -3.46 -2.71 2.09
C SER A 106 -4.25 -3.64 1.16
N CYS A 107 -4.15 -3.41 -0.16
CA CYS A 107 -4.74 -4.32 -1.15
C CYS A 107 -4.23 -5.76 -1.01
N ALA A 108 -3.00 -5.94 -0.55
CA ALA A 108 -2.40 -7.25 -0.30
C ALA A 108 -3.02 -7.95 0.92
N GLU A 109 -3.44 -7.19 1.94
CA GLU A 109 -4.08 -7.73 3.15
C GLU A 109 -5.57 -7.96 2.96
N ALA A 110 -6.27 -7.01 2.34
CA ALA A 110 -7.73 -7.06 2.18
C ALA A 110 -8.19 -7.88 0.98
N GLY A 111 -7.31 -8.09 0.01
CA GLY A 111 -7.65 -8.63 -1.30
C GLY A 111 -8.38 -7.62 -2.18
N VAL A 112 -8.43 -7.91 -3.48
CA VAL A 112 -9.15 -7.11 -4.48
C VAL A 112 -9.78 -8.05 -5.51
N LEU A 113 -11.04 -7.80 -5.87
CA LEU A 113 -11.68 -8.51 -6.97
C LEU A 113 -10.93 -8.21 -8.28
N GLY A 114 -10.38 -9.25 -8.93
CA GLY A 114 -9.40 -9.13 -10.03
C GLY A 114 -9.85 -8.36 -11.26
N VAL A 115 -11.16 -8.11 -11.45
CA VAL A 115 -11.71 -7.30 -12.55
C VAL A 115 -11.80 -5.81 -12.22
N LEU A 116 -11.77 -5.42 -10.93
CA LEU A 116 -11.87 -4.02 -10.50
C LEU A 116 -10.80 -3.11 -11.10
N PRO A 117 -9.51 -3.51 -11.14
CA PRO A 117 -8.48 -2.69 -11.78
C PRO A 117 -8.85 -2.30 -13.21
N GLY A 118 -9.43 -3.25 -13.98
CA GLY A 118 -9.87 -2.99 -15.35
C GLY A 118 -10.98 -1.95 -15.43
N ILE A 119 -12.00 -2.06 -14.58
CA ILE A 119 -13.14 -1.13 -14.58
C ILE A 119 -12.68 0.29 -14.22
N ILE A 120 -11.94 0.43 -13.12
CA ILE A 120 -11.49 1.75 -12.65
C ILE A 120 -10.44 2.35 -13.59
N ALA A 121 -9.53 1.54 -14.16
CA ALA A 121 -8.57 2.02 -15.15
C ALA A 121 -9.25 2.54 -16.43
N LEU A 122 -10.36 1.92 -16.89
CA LEU A 122 -11.13 2.43 -18.01
C LEU A 122 -11.84 3.76 -17.69
N VAL A 123 -12.33 3.94 -16.47
CA VAL A 123 -12.86 5.23 -16.01
C VAL A 123 -11.75 6.29 -16.02
N GLN A 124 -10.57 5.97 -15.45
CA GLN A 124 -9.43 6.89 -15.48
C GLN A 124 -8.99 7.24 -16.91
N ALA A 125 -8.91 6.26 -17.80
CA ALA A 125 -8.56 6.49 -19.21
C ALA A 125 -9.60 7.38 -19.91
N THR A 126 -10.89 7.20 -19.63
CA THR A 126 -11.96 8.06 -20.15
C THR A 126 -11.80 9.50 -19.67
N GLU A 127 -11.54 9.72 -18.39
CA GLU A 127 -11.27 11.05 -17.84
C GLU A 127 -10.03 11.71 -18.49
N ALA A 128 -8.96 10.92 -18.68
CA ALA A 128 -7.74 11.41 -19.34
C ALA A 128 -8.02 11.85 -20.79
N VAL A 129 -8.77 11.05 -21.57
CA VAL A 129 -9.17 11.41 -22.93
C VAL A 129 -10.02 12.69 -22.94
N LYS A 130 -11.00 12.80 -22.04
CA LYS A 130 -11.84 14.00 -21.91
C LYS A 130 -11.01 15.25 -21.57
N LEU A 131 -10.04 15.10 -20.66
CA LEU A 131 -9.10 16.19 -20.30
C LEU A 131 -8.29 16.64 -21.51
N LEU A 132 -7.66 15.71 -22.23
CA LEU A 132 -6.77 15.99 -23.35
C LEU A 132 -7.53 16.54 -24.56
N CYS A 133 -8.75 16.05 -24.82
CA CYS A 133 -9.59 16.49 -25.93
C CYS A 133 -10.43 17.72 -25.59
N GLY A 134 -10.53 18.13 -24.33
CA GLY A 134 -11.37 19.25 -23.90
C GLY A 134 -12.87 19.01 -24.09
N VAL A 135 -13.34 17.76 -23.95
CA VAL A 135 -14.73 17.35 -24.20
C VAL A 135 -15.42 16.77 -22.96
N GLY A 136 -16.72 16.90 -22.90
CA GLY A 136 -17.57 16.31 -21.86
C GLY A 136 -17.40 16.97 -20.48
N GLU A 137 -18.01 16.36 -19.47
CA GLU A 137 -17.93 16.77 -18.07
C GLU A 137 -16.94 15.91 -17.31
N LEU A 138 -15.98 16.55 -16.66
CA LEU A 138 -14.96 15.88 -15.86
C LEU A 138 -15.46 15.54 -14.45
N LEU A 139 -14.84 14.58 -13.81
CA LEU A 139 -15.09 14.22 -12.41
C LEU A 139 -14.40 15.19 -11.41
N ILE A 140 -14.27 16.48 -11.77
CA ILE A 140 -13.74 17.50 -10.87
C ILE A 140 -14.78 17.83 -9.80
N GLY A 141 -14.43 17.67 -8.52
CA GLY A 141 -15.36 17.84 -7.39
C GLY A 141 -16.40 16.73 -7.28
N ARG A 142 -16.17 15.61 -7.94
CA ARG A 142 -17.04 14.44 -7.99
C ARG A 142 -16.21 13.19 -7.74
N LEU A 143 -16.56 12.39 -6.73
CA LEU A 143 -16.01 11.06 -6.51
C LEU A 143 -16.98 10.03 -7.04
N LEU A 144 -16.60 9.33 -8.09
CA LEU A 144 -17.31 8.15 -8.58
C LEU A 144 -16.94 6.96 -7.70
N HIS A 145 -17.95 6.28 -7.19
CA HIS A 145 -17.82 5.04 -6.40
C HIS A 145 -18.48 3.90 -7.15
N TYR A 146 -17.81 2.77 -7.24
CA TYR A 146 -18.33 1.54 -7.83
C TYR A 146 -18.36 0.43 -6.81
N ASP A 147 -19.54 -0.13 -6.57
CA ASP A 147 -19.78 -1.34 -5.78
C ASP A 147 -19.97 -2.52 -6.74
N ALA A 148 -18.99 -3.40 -6.79
CA ALA A 148 -19.00 -4.54 -7.71
C ALA A 148 -19.97 -5.64 -7.27
N LEU A 149 -20.32 -5.75 -5.98
CA LEU A 149 -21.28 -6.75 -5.53
C LEU A 149 -22.71 -6.35 -5.90
N ALA A 150 -23.02 -5.07 -5.81
CA ALA A 150 -24.33 -4.52 -6.21
C ALA A 150 -24.38 -4.11 -7.68
N MET A 151 -23.26 -4.15 -8.41
CA MET A 151 -23.13 -3.62 -9.79
C MET A 151 -23.66 -2.19 -9.92
N ARG A 152 -23.32 -1.34 -8.95
CA ARG A 152 -23.87 0.01 -8.83
C ARG A 152 -22.78 1.06 -8.84
N PHE A 153 -23.00 2.11 -9.62
CA PHE A 153 -22.22 3.34 -9.56
C PHE A 153 -22.97 4.37 -8.69
N GLY A 154 -22.22 4.97 -7.76
CA GLY A 154 -22.65 6.13 -6.99
C GLY A 154 -21.75 7.32 -7.25
N GLU A 155 -22.21 8.52 -6.93
CA GLU A 155 -21.44 9.75 -7.05
C GLU A 155 -21.59 10.57 -5.78
N PHE A 156 -20.45 11.02 -5.24
CA PHE A 156 -20.38 11.95 -4.12
C PHE A 156 -19.77 13.27 -4.57
N ARG A 157 -20.41 14.40 -4.23
CA ARG A 157 -19.88 15.72 -4.56
C ARG A 157 -19.10 16.29 -3.39
N PHE A 158 -18.00 16.95 -3.70
CA PHE A 158 -17.16 17.63 -2.72
C PHE A 158 -16.60 18.93 -3.30
N HIS A 159 -16.18 19.82 -2.44
CA HIS A 159 -15.77 21.18 -2.83
C HIS A 159 -14.32 21.43 -2.44
N LYS A 160 -13.75 22.45 -3.06
CA LYS A 160 -12.44 22.97 -2.68
C LYS A 160 -12.50 23.53 -1.26
N ASP A 161 -11.58 23.05 -0.42
CA ASP A 161 -11.43 23.56 0.94
C ASP A 161 -10.55 24.81 0.92
N PRO A 162 -11.08 25.99 1.36
CA PRO A 162 -10.30 27.22 1.47
C PRO A 162 -9.08 27.09 2.42
N ALA A 163 -9.16 26.20 3.42
CA ALA A 163 -8.08 25.91 4.37
C ALA A 163 -7.15 24.80 3.92
N CYS A 164 -7.33 24.23 2.72
CA CYS A 164 -6.49 23.15 2.24
C CYS A 164 -5.00 23.52 2.26
N PRO A 165 -4.14 22.71 2.88
CA PRO A 165 -2.73 23.07 3.09
C PRO A 165 -1.91 23.18 1.79
N VAL A 166 -2.39 22.64 0.65
CA VAL A 166 -1.64 22.70 -0.61
C VAL A 166 -2.34 23.52 -1.69
N CYS A 167 -3.69 23.53 -1.76
CA CYS A 167 -4.41 24.25 -2.81
C CYS A 167 -5.36 25.34 -2.29
N GLY A 168 -5.44 25.56 -0.96
CA GLY A 168 -6.30 26.55 -0.34
C GLY A 168 -5.85 28.00 -0.61
N GLU A 169 -6.50 28.97 0.08
CA GLU A 169 -6.22 30.39 -0.07
C GLU A 169 -4.86 30.80 0.52
N ALA A 170 -4.41 30.12 1.58
CA ALA A 170 -3.13 30.36 2.25
C ALA A 170 -2.35 29.04 2.42
N PRO A 171 -1.84 28.45 1.32
CA PRO A 171 -1.22 27.12 1.39
C PRO A 171 0.07 27.14 2.21
N SER A 172 0.18 26.20 3.14
CA SER A 172 1.38 25.97 3.95
C SER A 172 2.39 25.02 3.27
N ILE A 173 1.91 24.12 2.42
CA ILE A 173 2.75 23.19 1.65
C ILE A 173 3.10 23.86 0.32
N ARG A 174 4.34 24.34 0.19
CA ARG A 174 4.86 25.01 -1.02
C ARG A 174 6.00 24.23 -1.68
N GLU A 175 6.42 23.16 -1.07
CA GLU A 175 7.42 22.22 -1.56
C GLU A 175 7.02 20.79 -1.15
N LEU A 176 7.58 19.79 -1.80
CA LEU A 176 7.31 18.40 -1.46
C LEU A 176 7.98 18.05 -0.13
N VAL A 177 7.28 17.26 0.70
CA VAL A 177 7.69 16.90 2.06
C VAL A 177 8.02 15.41 2.17
N ASP A 178 8.36 14.94 3.35
CA ASP A 178 8.45 13.50 3.64
C ASP A 178 7.05 12.89 3.76
N TYR A 179 6.59 12.26 2.70
CA TYR A 179 5.27 11.62 2.65
C TYR A 179 5.21 10.29 3.39
N ALA A 180 6.33 9.61 3.53
CA ALA A 180 6.39 8.37 4.31
C ALA A 180 6.18 8.69 5.80
N GLY A 181 6.92 9.65 6.33
CA GLY A 181 6.73 10.15 7.70
C GLY A 181 5.33 10.72 7.93
N PHE A 182 4.83 11.54 6.98
CA PHE A 182 3.47 12.11 7.05
C PHE A 182 2.36 11.06 7.12
N CYS A 183 2.50 9.94 6.39
CA CYS A 183 1.52 8.85 6.40
C CYS A 183 1.80 7.80 7.48
N GLY A 184 2.81 7.98 8.32
CA GLY A 184 3.24 6.97 9.29
C GLY A 184 3.66 5.63 8.63
N ALA A 185 4.05 5.69 7.36
CA ALA A 185 4.57 4.54 6.64
C ALA A 185 6.09 4.46 6.82
N PRO A 186 6.69 3.26 6.91
CA PRO A 186 8.13 3.13 6.84
C PRO A 186 8.66 3.72 5.53
N LEU A 187 9.75 4.47 5.56
CA LEU A 187 10.41 4.99 4.37
C LEU A 187 10.77 3.84 3.43
N PRO A 188 10.53 3.95 2.10
CA PRO A 188 11.07 3.00 1.15
C PRO A 188 12.60 3.04 1.24
N GLY A 189 13.22 1.93 1.69
CA GLY A 189 14.67 1.86 1.92
C GLY A 189 15.11 2.31 3.33
N ALA A 190 14.22 2.72 4.23
CA ALA A 190 14.51 2.67 5.64
C ALA A 190 14.59 1.19 6.02
N GLU A 191 15.79 0.69 6.24
CA GLU A 191 15.99 -0.58 6.92
C GLU A 191 15.14 -0.52 8.19
N SER A 192 14.28 -1.52 8.39
CA SER A 192 13.53 -1.68 9.64
C SER A 192 14.53 -1.44 10.78
N SER A 193 14.22 -0.55 11.70
CA SER A 193 15.08 -0.31 12.88
C SER A 193 15.18 -1.55 13.77
N ALA A 194 14.34 -2.55 13.53
CA ALA A 194 14.41 -3.86 14.16
C ALA A 194 15.50 -4.70 13.49
N PRO A 195 16.41 -5.30 14.25
CA PRO A 195 17.37 -6.25 13.72
C PRO A 195 16.63 -7.34 12.95
N GLU A 196 17.15 -7.66 11.76
CA GLU A 196 16.58 -8.70 10.91
C GLU A 196 17.25 -10.04 11.19
N LEU A 197 16.46 -11.10 11.04
CA LEU A 197 16.88 -12.48 11.14
C LEU A 197 16.48 -13.19 9.84
N SER A 198 17.40 -13.89 9.21
CA SER A 198 17.08 -14.71 8.03
C SER A 198 16.39 -16.02 8.43
N ALA A 199 15.68 -16.63 7.48
CA ALA A 199 15.03 -17.93 7.72
C ALA A 199 16.04 -19.04 8.08
N ALA A 200 17.25 -19.00 7.50
CA ALA A 200 18.31 -19.96 7.82
C ALA A 200 18.84 -19.78 9.26
N GLU A 201 18.98 -18.53 9.71
CA GLU A 201 19.39 -18.24 11.10
C GLU A 201 18.32 -18.68 12.09
N LEU A 202 17.03 -18.45 11.81
CA LEU A 202 15.93 -18.95 12.62
C LEU A 202 15.96 -20.49 12.73
N GLN A 203 16.17 -21.16 11.62
CA GLN A 203 16.31 -22.63 11.60
C GLN A 203 17.48 -23.09 12.50
N ALA A 204 18.62 -22.42 12.38
CA ALA A 204 19.79 -22.74 13.20
C ALA A 204 19.52 -22.51 14.72
N MET A 205 18.78 -21.46 15.08
CA MET A 205 18.35 -21.23 16.47
C MET A 205 17.44 -22.36 16.99
N GLN A 206 16.46 -22.78 16.19
CA GLN A 206 15.58 -23.90 16.52
C GLN A 206 16.36 -25.21 16.71
N GLN A 207 17.32 -25.50 15.81
CA GLN A 207 18.17 -26.70 15.88
C GLN A 207 19.09 -26.71 17.12
N ARG A 208 19.55 -25.52 17.57
CA ARG A 208 20.32 -25.38 18.80
C ARG A 208 19.47 -25.42 20.06
N GLY A 209 18.14 -25.49 19.95
CA GLY A 209 17.23 -25.47 21.09
C GLY A 209 17.24 -24.15 21.87
N GLU A 210 17.55 -23.04 21.21
CA GLU A 210 17.50 -21.70 21.83
C GLU A 210 16.08 -21.38 22.29
N ARG A 211 15.98 -20.72 23.46
CA ARG A 211 14.69 -20.31 24.00
C ARG A 211 14.31 -18.92 23.47
N PHE A 212 13.26 -18.85 22.68
CA PHE A 212 12.66 -17.62 22.18
C PHE A 212 11.16 -17.79 21.92
N LEU A 213 10.43 -16.71 21.86
CA LEU A 213 9.06 -16.69 21.34
C LEU A 213 9.11 -16.52 19.83
N LEU A 214 8.50 -17.42 19.09
CA LEU A 214 8.25 -17.25 17.66
C LEU A 214 6.81 -16.75 17.47
N LEU A 215 6.69 -15.44 17.18
CA LEU A 215 5.41 -14.73 17.16
C LEU A 215 4.92 -14.52 15.72
N ASP A 216 3.78 -15.12 15.39
CA ASP A 216 3.08 -14.91 14.12
C ASP A 216 2.05 -13.78 14.27
N VAL A 217 2.24 -12.68 13.54
CA VAL A 217 1.34 -11.51 13.59
C VAL A 217 0.36 -11.46 12.42
N ARG A 218 0.16 -12.59 11.75
CA ARG A 218 -0.83 -12.73 10.66
C ARG A 218 -2.25 -12.94 11.20
N GLU A 219 -3.19 -13.00 10.28
CA GLU A 219 -4.58 -13.33 10.61
C GLU A 219 -4.78 -14.84 10.82
N PRO A 220 -5.78 -15.26 11.63
CA PRO A 220 -6.04 -16.68 11.91
C PRO A 220 -6.17 -17.55 10.67
N ARG A 221 -6.79 -17.04 9.60
CA ARG A 221 -6.94 -17.76 8.33
C ARG A 221 -5.61 -18.05 7.65
N GLU A 222 -4.63 -17.13 7.75
CA GLU A 222 -3.29 -17.34 7.18
C GLU A 222 -2.54 -18.42 7.98
N PHE A 223 -2.74 -18.44 9.30
CA PHE A 223 -2.14 -19.43 10.20
C PHE A 223 -2.70 -20.83 9.96
N GLU A 224 -3.99 -20.96 9.61
CA GLU A 224 -4.61 -22.24 9.23
C GLU A 224 -4.02 -22.80 7.93
N VAL A 225 -3.71 -21.93 6.96
CA VAL A 225 -3.16 -22.33 5.66
C VAL A 225 -1.70 -22.77 5.77
N ALA A 226 -0.89 -22.01 6.49
CA ALA A 226 0.55 -22.26 6.63
C ALA A 226 1.04 -21.74 7.97
N ARG A 227 1.97 -22.47 8.62
CA ARG A 227 2.56 -22.06 9.90
C ARG A 227 3.97 -22.59 10.04
N ILE A 228 4.81 -21.86 10.76
CA ILE A 228 6.13 -22.35 11.20
C ILE A 228 5.91 -23.12 12.50
N ALA A 229 6.51 -24.28 12.63
CA ALA A 229 6.38 -25.10 13.85
C ALA A 229 6.84 -24.31 15.10
N GLY A 230 6.05 -24.39 16.17
CA GLY A 230 6.31 -23.69 17.43
C GLY A 230 5.93 -22.20 17.44
N ALA A 231 5.30 -21.69 16.39
CA ALA A 231 4.82 -20.32 16.37
C ALA A 231 3.53 -20.13 17.18
N GLU A 232 3.46 -19.02 17.91
CA GLU A 232 2.27 -18.55 18.61
C GLU A 232 1.60 -17.44 17.77
N LEU A 233 0.29 -17.55 17.59
CA LEU A 233 -0.49 -16.59 16.81
C LEU A 233 -1.00 -15.44 17.70
N LEU A 234 -0.61 -14.22 17.37
CA LEU A 234 -1.17 -13.01 17.93
C LEU A 234 -1.28 -11.95 16.83
N PRO A 235 -2.44 -11.81 16.18
CA PRO A 235 -2.62 -10.88 15.06
C PRO A 235 -2.19 -9.45 15.37
N LEU A 236 -1.56 -8.78 14.41
CA LEU A 236 -1.02 -7.42 14.56
C LEU A 236 -2.04 -6.44 15.16
N GLY A 237 -3.31 -6.52 14.73
CA GLY A 237 -4.39 -5.68 15.24
C GLY A 237 -4.83 -5.99 16.68
N GLN A 238 -4.33 -7.07 17.30
CA GLN A 238 -4.66 -7.49 18.66
C GLN A 238 -3.48 -7.33 19.64
N LEU A 239 -2.30 -6.91 19.17
CA LEU A 239 -1.09 -6.80 20.01
C LEU A 239 -1.31 -5.94 21.25
N GLU A 240 -1.90 -4.74 21.07
CA GLU A 240 -2.15 -3.82 22.18
C GLU A 240 -3.15 -4.41 23.21
N ALA A 241 -4.25 -4.95 22.75
CA ALA A 241 -5.28 -5.52 23.61
C ALA A 241 -4.81 -6.78 24.36
N ARG A 242 -3.90 -7.55 23.78
CA ARG A 242 -3.39 -8.81 24.30
C ARG A 242 -1.93 -8.72 24.78
N ARG A 243 -1.43 -7.52 25.02
CA ARG A 243 -0.04 -7.26 25.46
C ARG A 243 0.37 -8.12 26.67
N GLY A 244 -0.54 -8.35 27.59
CA GLY A 244 -0.27 -9.16 28.79
C GLY A 244 0.22 -10.58 28.51
N GLU A 245 -0.14 -11.16 27.37
CA GLU A 245 0.32 -12.50 26.97
C GLU A 245 1.80 -12.54 26.61
N LEU A 246 2.36 -11.40 26.20
CA LEU A 246 3.77 -11.24 25.82
C LEU A 246 4.68 -10.89 27.01
N GLU A 247 4.11 -10.50 28.15
CA GLU A 247 4.88 -10.04 29.33
C GLU A 247 5.95 -11.04 29.82
N PRO A 248 5.73 -12.37 29.79
CA PRO A 248 6.77 -13.35 30.14
C PRO A 248 8.03 -13.28 29.25
N TRP A 249 7.92 -12.66 28.07
CA TRP A 249 9.00 -12.53 27.10
C TRP A 249 9.64 -11.15 27.08
N ARG A 250 9.27 -10.24 27.97
CA ARG A 250 9.80 -8.86 28.01
C ARG A 250 11.32 -8.78 28.07
N GLN A 251 11.96 -9.71 28.77
CA GLN A 251 13.41 -9.84 28.88
C GLN A 251 13.98 -10.99 28.04
N GLY A 252 13.12 -11.70 27.33
CA GLY A 252 13.48 -12.80 26.44
C GLY A 252 13.57 -12.36 25.00
N ARG A 253 14.05 -13.28 24.15
CA ARG A 253 14.07 -13.05 22.70
C ARG A 253 12.70 -13.30 22.10
N VAL A 254 12.25 -12.35 21.25
CA VAL A 254 11.02 -12.46 20.46
C VAL A 254 11.39 -12.37 19.00
N VAL A 255 11.12 -13.43 18.24
CA VAL A 255 11.23 -13.43 16.78
C VAL A 255 9.86 -13.27 16.20
N VAL A 256 9.62 -12.19 15.47
CA VAL A 256 8.31 -11.84 14.92
C VAL A 256 8.30 -12.10 13.40
N PHE A 257 7.25 -12.72 12.91
CA PHE A 257 7.09 -12.90 11.47
C PHE A 257 5.67 -12.66 11.01
N CYS A 258 5.55 -12.36 9.72
CA CYS A 258 4.29 -12.33 8.99
C CYS A 258 4.45 -13.03 7.63
N HIS A 259 3.65 -12.69 6.63
CA HIS A 259 3.78 -13.29 5.29
C HIS A 259 5.13 -12.95 4.64
N LYS A 260 5.48 -11.64 4.55
CA LYS A 260 6.66 -11.14 3.82
C LYS A 260 7.56 -10.17 4.61
N GLY A 261 7.38 -10.04 5.91
CA GLY A 261 8.22 -9.20 6.78
C GLY A 261 7.68 -7.80 7.12
N GLY A 262 6.76 -7.22 6.37
CA GLY A 262 6.31 -5.84 6.59
C GLY A 262 5.43 -5.64 7.83
N ARG A 263 4.43 -6.51 8.07
CA ARG A 263 3.59 -6.47 9.28
C ARG A 263 4.41 -6.76 10.54
N SER A 264 5.32 -7.70 10.45
CA SER A 264 6.20 -8.08 11.56
C SER A 264 7.22 -6.99 11.90
N ALA A 265 7.73 -6.23 10.92
CA ALA A 265 8.58 -5.07 11.19
C ALA A 265 7.86 -4.03 12.06
N ARG A 266 6.59 -3.72 11.77
CA ARG A 266 5.76 -2.82 12.58
C ARG A 266 5.50 -3.38 13.98
N ALA A 267 5.25 -4.68 14.08
CA ALA A 267 5.10 -5.34 15.38
C ALA A 267 6.39 -5.25 16.22
N CYS A 268 7.56 -5.42 15.58
CA CYS A 268 8.86 -5.25 16.25
C CYS A 268 9.06 -3.83 16.77
N GLU A 269 8.70 -2.81 15.98
CA GLU A 269 8.80 -1.41 16.43
C GLU A 269 7.90 -1.15 17.64
N TRP A 270 6.66 -1.61 17.59
CA TRP A 270 5.72 -1.48 18.71
C TRP A 270 6.24 -2.20 19.97
N LEU A 271 6.69 -3.45 19.85
CA LEU A 271 7.23 -4.21 20.98
C LEU A 271 8.42 -3.49 21.63
N ARG A 272 9.30 -2.88 20.84
CA ARG A 272 10.45 -2.12 21.35
C ARG A 272 10.02 -0.85 22.08
N GLN A 273 9.01 -0.13 21.55
CA GLN A 273 8.42 1.02 22.25
C GLN A 273 7.78 0.62 23.58
N GLU A 274 7.21 -0.60 23.65
CA GLU A 274 6.67 -1.17 24.87
C GLU A 274 7.75 -1.74 25.83
N GLY A 275 9.04 -1.64 25.47
CA GLY A 275 10.18 -1.99 26.34
C GLY A 275 10.65 -3.44 26.26
N PHE A 276 10.34 -4.16 25.17
CA PHE A 276 10.94 -5.47 24.89
C PHE A 276 12.36 -5.27 24.33
N GLY A 277 13.36 -5.90 24.96
CA GLY A 277 14.78 -5.62 24.69
C GLY A 277 15.37 -6.35 23.48
N ASP A 278 14.96 -7.59 23.21
CA ASP A 278 15.53 -8.46 22.17
C ASP A 278 14.42 -8.90 21.20
N VAL A 279 14.13 -8.05 20.21
CA VAL A 279 13.07 -8.26 19.22
C VAL A 279 13.68 -8.28 17.82
N LEU A 280 13.44 -9.37 17.08
CA LEU A 280 13.98 -9.62 15.74
C LEU A 280 12.83 -9.79 14.73
N ASN A 281 12.99 -9.21 13.54
CA ASN A 281 12.08 -9.40 12.42
C ASN A 281 12.58 -10.52 11.52
N LEU A 282 11.75 -11.52 11.20
CA LEU A 282 12.07 -12.54 10.20
C LEU A 282 11.99 -11.95 8.80
N SER A 283 13.15 -11.74 8.16
CA SER A 283 13.26 -11.20 6.81
C SER A 283 12.53 -12.09 5.81
N GLY A 284 11.66 -11.48 5.01
CA GLY A 284 10.84 -12.19 4.02
C GLY A 284 9.74 -13.08 4.62
N GLY A 285 9.60 -13.13 5.94
CA GLY A 285 8.53 -13.82 6.65
C GLY A 285 8.41 -15.32 6.35
N ILE A 286 7.19 -15.87 6.49
CA ILE A 286 6.93 -17.29 6.22
C ILE A 286 7.12 -17.65 4.74
N ASP A 287 7.01 -16.70 3.80
CA ASP A 287 7.27 -16.96 2.38
C ASP A 287 8.76 -17.30 2.14
N ALA A 288 9.67 -16.56 2.78
CA ALA A 288 11.10 -16.87 2.74
C ALA A 288 11.41 -18.20 3.45
N TRP A 289 10.75 -18.48 4.58
CA TRP A 289 10.87 -19.77 5.27
C TRP A 289 10.50 -20.93 4.37
N SER A 290 9.33 -20.86 3.71
CA SER A 290 8.87 -21.88 2.77
C SER A 290 9.80 -22.08 1.58
N LEU A 291 10.43 -21.01 1.11
CA LEU A 291 11.35 -21.07 -0.05
C LEU A 291 12.71 -21.67 0.29
N THR A 292 13.22 -21.42 1.49
CA THR A 292 14.64 -21.65 1.80
C THR A 292 14.88 -22.70 2.87
N VAL A 293 13.88 -23.01 3.70
CA VAL A 293 14.03 -23.87 4.88
C VAL A 293 13.11 -25.06 4.83
N ASP A 294 11.81 -24.87 4.64
CA ASP A 294 10.82 -25.95 4.69
C ASP A 294 9.82 -25.84 3.53
N ALA A 295 10.11 -26.51 2.43
CA ALA A 295 9.22 -26.56 1.28
C ALA A 295 7.88 -27.29 1.54
N GLY A 296 7.74 -27.95 2.69
CA GLY A 296 6.49 -28.56 3.14
C GLY A 296 5.49 -27.55 3.68
N VAL A 297 5.94 -26.33 4.06
CA VAL A 297 5.05 -25.23 4.45
C VAL A 297 4.43 -24.63 3.19
N PRO A 298 3.08 -24.67 3.03
CA PRO A 298 2.42 -24.18 1.84
C PRO A 298 2.69 -22.68 1.59
N ARG A 299 3.02 -22.35 0.35
CA ARG A 299 3.04 -20.96 -0.09
C ARG A 299 1.64 -20.56 -0.54
N TYR A 300 1.19 -19.41 -0.13
CA TYR A 300 -0.09 -18.84 -0.53
C TYR A 300 0.11 -17.40 -1.04
N ALA A 301 -0.68 -17.01 -2.04
CA ALA A 301 -0.90 -15.62 -2.34
C ALA A 301 -1.85 -15.10 -1.24
N ASP A 302 -1.63 -13.90 -0.72
CA ASP A 302 -2.41 -13.30 0.37
C ASP A 302 -3.89 -13.69 0.25
N ALA A 303 -4.42 -14.35 1.28
CA ALA A 303 -5.57 -15.23 1.22
C ALA A 303 -6.80 -14.61 0.54
N ALA A 304 -7.24 -15.22 -0.54
CA ALA A 304 -8.58 -15.00 -1.08
C ALA A 304 -9.61 -15.43 -0.02
N ALA A 305 -10.66 -14.61 0.18
CA ALA A 305 -11.76 -14.92 1.09
C ALA A 305 -12.34 -16.31 0.78
N PRO A 306 -12.74 -17.12 1.79
CA PRO A 306 -13.36 -18.40 1.57
C PRO A 306 -14.63 -18.23 0.75
N ARG A 307 -14.85 -19.12 -0.20
CA ARG A 307 -16.15 -19.27 -0.85
C ARG A 307 -17.14 -19.56 0.26
N ALA A 308 -18.20 -18.76 0.37
CA ALA A 308 -19.36 -19.13 1.14
C ALA A 308 -19.89 -20.43 0.54
N GLU A 309 -19.77 -21.53 1.28
CA GLU A 309 -20.47 -22.76 0.94
C GLU A 309 -21.96 -22.46 1.05
N GLY A 310 -22.68 -22.80 0.00
CA GLY A 310 -24.06 -22.42 -0.23
C GLY A 310 -25.04 -23.03 0.76
N SER A 311 -26.09 -22.32 0.99
CA SER A 311 -27.44 -22.81 1.29
C SER A 311 -28.40 -22.07 0.42
#